data_b7a4bbb48a22c16fbe19694c2705a723
#
_entry.id   b7a4bbb48a22c16fbe19694c2705a723
#
_cell.length_a   1.000
_cell.length_b   1.000
_cell.length_c   1.000
_cell.angle_alpha   90.00
_cell.angle_beta   90.00
_cell.angle_gamma   90.00
#
_symmetry.space_group_name_H-M   'P 1'
#
loop_
_entity.id
_entity.type
_entity.pdbx_description
1 polymer ?
#
loop_
_entity_poly.entity_id
_entity_poly.type
_entity_poly.pdbx_seq_one_letter_code
_entity_poly.pdbx_strand_id
1 'polypeptide(L)'
;FEPFKDGKFVDSELGMIPEGWKVGCLGDMGAVVCGKTPSKSNSNYYGGDIPFIKIPDMHGNVFVENSEDRLTEEGSLSQIKKFIPPYSLMVSCIATVGLVSINTKPSHTNQQINTVIPHNKSALFYLYQYIKNNEELLKNMGRGGTTTLNVNTRSFSNIRLLIPSEIALEQFHRVVEGLFKKIELNLHESRTLS
;
A
#
# COMPACT_ATOMS: atom_id res chain seq x y z
N PHE A 1 0.89 21.00 -15.44
CA PHE A 1 2.15 20.29 -15.71
C PHE A 1 1.91 19.22 -16.77
N GLU A 2 2.48 19.41 -17.95
CA GLU A 2 2.36 18.49 -19.08
C GLU A 2 3.75 17.89 -19.41
N PRO A 3 4.27 16.95 -18.58
CA PRO A 3 5.65 16.46 -18.72
C PRO A 3 5.89 15.67 -20.02
N PHE A 4 4.81 15.32 -20.75
CA PHE A 4 4.87 14.51 -21.97
C PHE A 4 4.35 15.23 -23.20
N LYS A 5 4.15 16.58 -23.15
CA LYS A 5 3.55 17.35 -24.24
C LYS A 5 4.24 17.15 -25.60
N ASP A 6 5.58 17.04 -25.58
CA ASP A 6 6.40 16.85 -26.77
C ASP A 6 6.93 15.39 -26.87
N GLY A 7 6.42 14.48 -26.04
CA GLY A 7 6.83 13.07 -26.01
C GLY A 7 6.20 12.26 -27.14
N LYS A 8 6.84 11.16 -27.49
CA LYS A 8 6.24 10.15 -28.36
C LYS A 8 5.26 9.29 -27.59
N PHE A 9 4.15 8.94 -28.24
CA PHE A 9 3.12 8.08 -27.71
C PHE A 9 3.01 6.82 -28.56
N VAL A 10 2.65 5.70 -27.96
CA VAL A 10 2.42 4.41 -28.59
C VAL A 10 1.04 3.86 -28.20
N ASP A 11 0.43 3.10 -29.10
CA ASP A 11 -0.84 2.44 -28.82
C ASP A 11 -0.70 1.37 -27.75
N SER A 12 -1.71 1.25 -26.89
CA SER A 12 -1.83 0.18 -25.89
C SER A 12 -3.30 -0.21 -25.69
N GLU A 13 -3.53 -1.29 -24.95
CA GLU A 13 -4.88 -1.72 -24.56
C GLU A 13 -5.60 -0.70 -23.62
N LEU A 14 -4.89 0.25 -23.06
CA LEU A 14 -5.45 1.36 -22.26
C LEU A 14 -5.43 2.70 -23.01
N GLY A 15 -5.28 2.66 -24.35
CA GLY A 15 -5.15 3.84 -25.22
C GLY A 15 -3.69 4.25 -25.41
N MET A 16 -3.51 5.50 -25.91
CA MET A 16 -2.19 6.06 -26.17
C MET A 16 -1.42 6.29 -24.86
N ILE A 17 -0.24 5.70 -24.75
CA ILE A 17 0.63 5.84 -23.59
C ILE A 17 1.99 6.39 -23.99
N PRO A 18 2.75 7.09 -23.12
CA PRO A 18 4.09 7.55 -23.43
C PRO A 18 5.02 6.41 -23.86
N GLU A 19 5.88 6.65 -24.83
CA GLU A 19 6.90 5.68 -25.25
C GLU A 19 7.79 5.26 -24.06
N GLY A 20 8.05 3.96 -23.93
CA GLY A 20 8.79 3.39 -22.80
C GLY A 20 7.94 3.07 -21.56
N TRP A 21 6.65 3.44 -21.56
CA TRP A 21 5.69 2.95 -20.57
C TRP A 21 5.08 1.64 -21.05
N LYS A 22 4.50 0.88 -20.13
CA LYS A 22 3.79 -0.37 -20.47
C LYS A 22 2.53 -0.55 -19.64
N VAL A 23 1.59 -1.32 -20.14
CA VAL A 23 0.46 -1.80 -19.37
C VAL A 23 0.87 -3.07 -18.64
N GLY A 24 0.59 -3.13 -17.35
CA GLY A 24 0.90 -4.29 -16.51
C GLY A 24 -0.09 -4.44 -15.36
N CYS A 25 0.30 -5.19 -14.36
CA CYS A 25 -0.48 -5.44 -13.15
C CYS A 25 0.23 -4.88 -11.91
N LEU A 26 -0.54 -4.65 -10.86
CA LEU A 26 0.00 -4.19 -9.57
C LEU A 26 1.11 -5.11 -9.05
N GLY A 27 0.94 -6.43 -9.22
CA GLY A 27 1.93 -7.44 -8.87
C GLY A 27 3.25 -7.37 -9.65
N ASP A 28 3.27 -6.70 -10.81
CA ASP A 28 4.52 -6.45 -11.57
C ASP A 28 5.36 -5.33 -10.94
N MET A 29 4.75 -4.49 -10.13
CA MET A 29 5.43 -3.37 -9.48
C MET A 29 5.88 -3.66 -8.04
N GLY A 30 5.38 -4.74 -7.43
CA GLY A 30 5.75 -5.12 -6.07
C GLY A 30 5.20 -6.47 -5.64
N ALA A 31 5.82 -7.06 -4.63
CA ALA A 31 5.30 -8.27 -4.00
C ALA A 31 4.03 -7.96 -3.20
N VAL A 32 2.96 -8.72 -3.42
CA VAL A 32 1.70 -8.55 -2.69
C VAL A 32 1.62 -9.54 -1.54
N VAL A 33 1.46 -9.02 -0.33
CA VAL A 33 1.34 -9.79 0.91
C VAL A 33 -0.02 -9.52 1.55
N CYS A 34 -0.87 -10.55 1.65
CA CYS A 34 -2.07 -10.47 2.49
C CYS A 34 -1.67 -10.69 3.95
N GLY A 35 -2.09 -9.81 4.83
CA GLY A 35 -1.85 -9.94 6.26
C GLY A 35 -2.50 -11.18 6.89
N LYS A 36 -2.15 -11.46 8.13
CA LYS A 36 -2.69 -12.58 8.90
C LYS A 36 -2.72 -12.19 10.37
N THR A 37 -3.78 -12.60 11.08
CA THR A 37 -3.87 -12.45 12.53
C THR A 37 -3.22 -13.67 13.19
N PRO A 38 -2.22 -13.50 14.07
CA PRO A 38 -1.71 -14.59 14.89
C PRO A 38 -2.80 -15.19 15.77
N SER A 39 -2.61 -16.42 16.24
CA SER A 39 -3.59 -17.07 17.13
C SER A 39 -3.81 -16.26 18.40
N LYS A 40 -5.06 -15.83 18.62
CA LYS A 40 -5.45 -15.09 19.83
C LYS A 40 -5.45 -15.95 21.09
N SER A 41 -5.40 -17.29 20.96
CA SER A 41 -5.29 -18.20 22.09
C SER A 41 -3.88 -18.23 22.72
N ASN A 42 -2.88 -17.71 22.02
CA ASN A 42 -1.53 -17.54 22.55
C ASN A 42 -1.27 -16.07 22.89
N SER A 43 -1.43 -15.73 24.16
CA SER A 43 -1.22 -14.37 24.68
C SER A 43 0.23 -13.89 24.51
N ASN A 44 1.21 -14.81 24.43
CA ASN A 44 2.63 -14.45 24.25
C ASN A 44 2.93 -13.82 22.89
N TYR A 45 2.01 -13.90 21.93
CA TYR A 45 2.17 -13.27 20.61
C TYR A 45 1.91 -11.77 20.62
N TYR A 46 1.30 -11.23 21.68
CA TYR A 46 0.81 -9.86 21.76
C TYR A 46 1.48 -9.06 22.87
N GLY A 47 1.41 -7.72 22.78
CA GLY A 47 1.92 -6.82 23.81
C GLY A 47 3.41 -6.48 23.69
N GLY A 48 4.04 -6.75 22.53
CA GLY A 48 5.44 -6.37 22.25
C GLY A 48 5.55 -5.00 21.57
N ASP A 49 6.60 -4.82 20.75
CA ASP A 49 6.94 -3.55 20.13
C ASP A 49 6.69 -3.51 18.62
N ILE A 50 6.36 -4.65 17.98
CA ILE A 50 6.17 -4.74 16.54
C ILE A 50 4.72 -4.34 16.19
N PRO A 51 4.50 -3.25 15.41
CA PRO A 51 3.16 -2.83 15.04
C PRO A 51 2.37 -3.94 14.33
N PHE A 52 1.13 -4.15 14.78
CA PHE A 52 0.15 -5.03 14.14
C PHE A 52 -1.01 -4.18 13.62
N ILE A 53 -0.85 -3.67 12.40
CA ILE A 53 -1.71 -2.66 11.81
C ILE A 53 -3.03 -3.28 11.34
N LYS A 54 -4.12 -2.62 11.73
CA LYS A 54 -5.49 -2.93 11.34
C LYS A 54 -6.13 -1.72 10.66
N ILE A 55 -7.32 -1.89 10.09
CA ILE A 55 -8.05 -0.81 9.40
C ILE A 55 -8.22 0.45 10.26
N PRO A 56 -8.57 0.39 11.57
CA PRO A 56 -8.67 1.59 12.40
C PRO A 56 -7.38 2.43 12.45
N ASP A 57 -6.21 1.79 12.45
CA ASP A 57 -4.92 2.50 12.47
C ASP A 57 -4.63 3.26 11.16
N MET A 58 -5.30 2.91 10.06
CA MET A 58 -5.13 3.52 8.74
C MET A 58 -6.02 4.74 8.52
N HIS A 59 -7.13 4.89 9.29
CA HIS A 59 -8.09 5.97 9.08
C HIS A 59 -7.45 7.35 9.26
N GLY A 60 -7.53 8.18 8.20
CA GLY A 60 -7.00 9.54 8.22
C GLY A 60 -5.46 9.64 8.12
N ASN A 61 -4.75 8.51 8.06
CA ASN A 61 -3.30 8.47 8.11
C ASN A 61 -2.69 8.10 6.75
N VAL A 62 -1.88 8.99 6.19
CA VAL A 62 -1.01 8.68 5.03
C VAL A 62 0.10 7.74 5.48
N PHE A 63 0.71 8.01 6.62
CA PHE A 63 1.74 7.18 7.24
C PHE A 63 1.24 6.58 8.55
N VAL A 64 1.55 5.31 8.78
CA VAL A 64 1.26 4.58 10.02
C VAL A 64 2.57 4.17 10.66
N GLU A 65 2.87 4.75 11.79
CA GLU A 65 4.07 4.45 12.58
C GLU A 65 3.81 3.48 13.72
N ASN A 66 2.65 3.61 14.34
CA ASN A 66 2.21 2.82 15.49
C ASN A 66 0.81 2.28 15.24
N SER A 67 0.46 1.25 15.96
CA SER A 67 -0.87 0.64 15.98
C SER A 67 -1.31 0.40 17.41
N GLU A 68 -2.62 0.26 17.61
CA GLU A 68 -3.19 -0.09 18.91
C GLU A 68 -2.69 -1.45 19.38
N ASP A 69 -2.77 -2.46 18.50
CA ASP A 69 -2.24 -3.79 18.78
C ASP A 69 -0.77 -3.89 18.36
N ARG A 70 0.00 -4.65 19.14
CA ARG A 70 1.42 -4.92 18.84
C ARG A 70 1.73 -6.39 19.05
N LEU A 71 2.69 -6.91 18.28
CA LEU A 71 3.18 -8.26 18.40
C LEU A 71 4.51 -8.28 19.14
N THR A 72 4.74 -9.37 19.85
CA THR A 72 6.08 -9.74 20.34
C THR A 72 6.92 -10.26 19.18
N GLU A 73 8.21 -10.50 19.41
CA GLU A 73 9.07 -11.17 18.46
C GLU A 73 8.56 -12.59 18.14
N GLU A 74 8.10 -13.34 19.15
CA GLU A 74 7.49 -14.66 18.98
C GLU A 74 6.23 -14.59 18.09
N GLY A 75 5.36 -13.63 18.34
CA GLY A 75 4.17 -13.38 17.52
C GLY A 75 4.52 -13.05 16.07
N SER A 76 5.54 -12.25 15.84
CA SER A 76 6.05 -11.92 14.50
C SER A 76 6.63 -13.16 13.80
N LEU A 77 7.46 -13.92 14.47
CA LEU A 77 8.07 -15.15 13.94
C LEU A 77 7.02 -16.20 13.59
N SER A 78 5.92 -16.29 14.34
CA SER A 78 4.80 -17.24 14.07
C SER A 78 4.17 -17.03 12.69
N GLN A 79 4.39 -15.86 12.09
CA GLN A 79 3.88 -15.50 10.77
C GLN A 79 4.91 -14.67 9.96
N ILE A 80 6.18 -14.99 10.05
CA ILE A 80 7.26 -14.25 9.41
C ILE A 80 7.09 -14.02 7.91
N LYS A 81 6.42 -14.94 7.20
CA LYS A 81 6.08 -14.79 5.77
C LYS A 81 5.06 -13.66 5.50
N LYS A 82 4.49 -13.07 6.55
CA LYS A 82 3.53 -11.97 6.50
C LYS A 82 4.12 -10.64 7.00
N PHE A 83 5.41 -10.65 7.31
CA PHE A 83 6.16 -9.47 7.67
C PHE A 83 6.24 -8.49 6.50
N ILE A 84 6.04 -7.22 6.78
CA ILE A 84 6.16 -6.13 5.81
C ILE A 84 7.27 -5.16 6.24
N PRO A 85 8.24 -4.88 5.36
CA PRO A 85 9.29 -3.89 5.65
C PRO A 85 8.72 -2.47 5.70
N PRO A 86 9.47 -1.50 6.25
CA PRO A 86 9.10 -0.09 6.18
C PRO A 86 8.87 0.36 4.73
N TYR A 87 8.03 1.37 4.57
CA TYR A 87 7.68 1.96 3.28
C TYR A 87 7.05 0.95 2.30
N SER A 88 6.18 0.11 2.83
CA SER A 88 5.26 -0.74 2.08
C SER A 88 3.89 -0.06 1.98
N LEU A 89 3.17 -0.28 0.87
CA LEU A 89 1.85 0.29 0.63
C LEU A 89 0.76 -0.65 1.15
N MET A 90 0.08 -0.26 2.19
CA MET A 90 -1.04 -1.00 2.78
C MET A 90 -2.36 -0.53 2.20
N VAL A 91 -3.23 -1.48 1.81
CA VAL A 91 -4.55 -1.20 1.24
C VAL A 91 -5.59 -2.08 1.91
N SER A 92 -6.64 -1.46 2.46
CA SER A 92 -7.78 -2.19 3.01
C SER A 92 -8.62 -2.81 1.89
N CYS A 93 -8.90 -4.11 2.01
CA CYS A 93 -9.53 -4.91 0.96
C CYS A 93 -10.80 -5.65 1.42
N ILE A 94 -11.15 -5.60 2.71
CA ILE A 94 -12.34 -6.27 3.25
C ILE A 94 -13.11 -5.28 4.13
N ALA A 95 -14.42 -5.26 4.01
CA ALA A 95 -15.37 -4.39 4.69
C ALA A 95 -15.17 -2.91 4.30
N THR A 96 -14.21 -2.21 4.86
CA THR A 96 -13.80 -0.88 4.43
C THR A 96 -12.75 -1.03 3.34
N VAL A 97 -13.15 -0.91 2.07
CA VAL A 97 -12.26 -1.10 0.91
C VAL A 97 -11.75 0.25 0.41
N GLY A 98 -10.45 0.34 0.11
CA GLY A 98 -9.83 1.50 -0.54
C GLY A 98 -9.10 2.48 0.38
N LEU A 99 -9.01 2.23 1.70
CA LEU A 99 -8.06 2.97 2.53
C LEU A 99 -6.63 2.62 2.14
N VAL A 100 -5.80 3.65 2.02
CA VAL A 100 -4.40 3.52 1.59
C VAL A 100 -3.51 4.21 2.60
N SER A 101 -2.49 3.50 3.08
CA SER A 101 -1.49 4.05 3.99
C SER A 101 -0.13 3.40 3.75
N ILE A 102 0.93 4.03 4.24
CA ILE A 102 2.31 3.57 4.17
C ILE A 102 2.80 3.31 5.60
N ASN A 103 3.37 2.15 5.89
CA ASN A 103 4.01 1.91 7.18
C ASN A 103 5.41 2.53 7.22
N THR A 104 5.80 3.09 8.36
CA THR A 104 7.15 3.67 8.56
C THR A 104 8.10 2.74 9.31
N LYS A 105 7.56 1.70 9.95
CA LYS A 105 8.31 0.70 10.72
C LYS A 105 8.05 -0.71 10.20
N PRO A 106 8.99 -1.66 10.42
CA PRO A 106 8.72 -3.08 10.21
C PRO A 106 7.44 -3.49 10.94
N SER A 107 6.51 -4.14 10.26
CA SER A 107 5.15 -4.33 10.79
C SER A 107 4.52 -5.64 10.31
N HIS A 108 3.37 -5.97 10.89
CA HIS A 108 2.43 -6.94 10.36
C HIS A 108 1.06 -6.29 10.17
N THR A 109 0.22 -6.88 9.33
CA THR A 109 -1.17 -6.48 9.13
C THR A 109 -2.12 -7.65 9.35
N ASN A 110 -3.40 -7.36 9.60
CA ASN A 110 -4.43 -8.39 9.62
C ASN A 110 -4.85 -8.80 8.19
N GLN A 111 -5.68 -9.82 8.08
CA GLN A 111 -6.13 -10.38 6.80
C GLN A 111 -7.03 -9.45 5.97
N GLN A 112 -7.46 -8.32 6.51
CA GLN A 112 -8.27 -7.33 5.78
C GLN A 112 -7.42 -6.41 4.90
N ILE A 113 -6.10 -6.46 5.04
CA ILE A 113 -5.15 -5.59 4.37
C ILE A 113 -4.28 -6.42 3.42
N ASN A 114 -4.26 -6.02 2.14
CA ASN A 114 -3.22 -6.40 1.21
C ASN A 114 -2.15 -5.33 1.16
N THR A 115 -0.89 -5.74 1.22
CA THR A 115 0.26 -4.82 1.22
C THR A 115 1.09 -5.06 -0.03
N VAL A 116 1.44 -3.99 -0.73
CA VAL A 116 2.42 -4.02 -1.83
C VAL A 116 3.77 -3.61 -1.27
N ILE A 117 4.76 -4.48 -1.43
CA ILE A 117 6.17 -4.19 -1.15
C ILE A 117 6.80 -3.84 -2.50
N PRO A 118 7.05 -2.55 -2.82
CA PRO A 118 7.50 -2.15 -4.14
C PRO A 118 8.86 -2.75 -4.49
N HIS A 119 9.01 -3.26 -5.72
CA HIS A 119 10.31 -3.73 -6.23
C HIS A 119 11.29 -2.56 -6.42
N ASN A 120 10.78 -1.39 -6.82
CA ASN A 120 11.51 -0.14 -6.90
C ASN A 120 10.91 0.87 -5.91
N LYS A 121 11.73 1.37 -4.99
CA LYS A 121 11.29 2.34 -3.96
C LYS A 121 10.70 3.61 -4.56
N SER A 122 11.16 4.04 -5.72
CA SER A 122 10.63 5.21 -6.42
C SER A 122 9.18 5.02 -6.90
N ALA A 123 8.68 3.78 -6.95
CA ALA A 123 7.29 3.49 -7.30
C ALA A 123 6.29 3.71 -6.15
N LEU A 124 6.75 3.82 -4.89
CA LEU A 124 5.87 3.85 -3.72
C LEU A 124 4.79 4.93 -3.80
N PHE A 125 5.21 6.18 -4.07
CA PHE A 125 4.27 7.31 -4.09
C PHE A 125 3.39 7.32 -5.35
N TYR A 126 3.88 6.78 -6.46
CA TYR A 126 3.08 6.54 -7.65
C TYR A 126 1.96 5.54 -7.34
N LEU A 127 2.30 4.40 -6.74
CA LEU A 127 1.34 3.38 -6.33
C LEU A 127 0.33 3.91 -5.30
N TYR A 128 0.79 4.70 -4.33
CA TYR A 128 -0.07 5.36 -3.36
C TYR A 128 -1.12 6.23 -4.07
N GLN A 129 -0.69 7.12 -4.96
CA GLN A 129 -1.59 8.01 -5.70
C GLN A 129 -2.51 7.22 -6.64
N TYR A 130 -1.98 6.20 -7.32
CA TYR A 130 -2.78 5.37 -8.21
C TYR A 130 -3.92 4.71 -7.45
N ILE A 131 -3.65 4.00 -6.36
CA ILE A 131 -4.68 3.31 -5.57
C ILE A 131 -5.65 4.31 -4.95
N LYS A 132 -5.14 5.42 -4.39
CA LYS A 132 -5.97 6.47 -3.76
C LYS A 132 -6.97 7.08 -4.74
N ASN A 133 -6.57 7.31 -5.98
CA ASN A 133 -7.44 7.87 -7.02
C ASN A 133 -8.36 6.83 -7.68
N ASN A 134 -8.16 5.54 -7.43
CA ASN A 134 -8.96 4.44 -7.98
C ASN A 134 -9.74 3.66 -6.91
N GLU A 135 -10.14 4.32 -5.82
CA GLU A 135 -10.91 3.71 -4.72
C GLU A 135 -12.20 3.05 -5.22
N GLU A 136 -12.94 3.70 -6.14
CA GLU A 136 -14.16 3.13 -6.72
C GLU A 136 -13.92 1.87 -7.54
N LEU A 137 -12.78 1.76 -8.23
CA LEU A 137 -12.38 0.52 -8.90
C LEU A 137 -12.28 -0.63 -7.90
N LEU A 138 -11.60 -0.40 -6.77
CA LEU A 138 -11.46 -1.39 -5.70
C LEU A 138 -12.81 -1.79 -5.10
N LYS A 139 -13.69 -0.81 -4.82
CA LYS A 139 -15.03 -1.08 -4.32
C LYS A 139 -15.85 -1.92 -5.30
N ASN A 140 -15.80 -1.59 -6.59
CA ASN A 140 -16.50 -2.34 -7.64
C ASN A 140 -15.97 -3.77 -7.74
N MET A 141 -14.66 -3.99 -7.66
CA MET A 141 -14.05 -5.31 -7.62
C MET A 141 -14.49 -6.11 -6.37
N GLY A 142 -14.71 -5.44 -5.24
CA GLY A 142 -15.15 -6.06 -4.00
C GLY A 142 -16.62 -6.47 -3.97
N ARG A 143 -17.47 -5.98 -4.88
CA ARG A 143 -18.92 -6.22 -4.90
C ARG A 143 -19.35 -7.59 -5.46
N GLY A 144 -18.48 -8.55 -5.58
CA GLY A 144 -18.71 -9.86 -6.19
C GLY A 144 -19.69 -10.80 -5.46
N GLY A 145 -20.95 -10.39 -5.25
CA GLY A 145 -22.05 -11.28 -4.83
C GLY A 145 -22.20 -11.53 -3.32
N THR A 146 -21.43 -10.86 -2.47
CA THR A 146 -21.57 -10.92 -1.00
C THR A 146 -21.97 -9.56 -0.44
N THR A 147 -22.67 -9.56 0.72
CA THR A 147 -23.04 -8.33 1.44
C THR A 147 -21.83 -7.51 1.93
N THR A 148 -20.68 -8.14 2.07
CA THR A 148 -19.43 -7.49 2.53
C THR A 148 -18.46 -7.40 1.38
N LEU A 149 -17.95 -6.20 1.11
CA LEU A 149 -16.92 -5.98 0.09
C LEU A 149 -15.68 -6.81 0.41
N ASN A 150 -15.16 -7.51 -0.60
CA ASN A 150 -13.95 -8.32 -0.46
C ASN A 150 -13.15 -8.36 -1.77
N VAL A 151 -11.99 -7.72 -1.78
CA VAL A 151 -11.01 -7.81 -2.87
C VAL A 151 -9.92 -8.80 -2.45
N ASN A 152 -10.02 -10.03 -2.94
CA ASN A 152 -9.02 -11.06 -2.63
C ASN A 152 -7.64 -10.68 -3.19
N THR A 153 -6.58 -11.28 -2.64
CA THR A 153 -5.18 -10.98 -2.96
C THR A 153 -4.86 -11.16 -4.45
N ARG A 154 -5.44 -12.18 -5.10
CA ARG A 154 -5.21 -12.43 -6.53
C ARG A 154 -5.82 -11.33 -7.39
N SER A 155 -7.07 -10.96 -7.13
CA SER A 155 -7.74 -9.86 -7.84
C SER A 155 -7.02 -8.54 -7.60
N PHE A 156 -6.57 -8.29 -6.37
CA PHE A 156 -5.79 -7.10 -6.03
C PHE A 156 -4.45 -7.05 -6.78
N SER A 157 -3.69 -8.14 -6.80
CA SER A 157 -2.43 -8.24 -7.54
C SER A 157 -2.60 -8.04 -9.06
N ASN A 158 -3.76 -8.43 -9.61
CA ASN A 158 -4.07 -8.33 -11.04
C ASN A 158 -4.72 -6.98 -11.44
N ILE A 159 -4.78 -5.99 -10.56
CA ILE A 159 -5.24 -4.64 -10.92
C ILE A 159 -4.36 -4.11 -12.05
N ARG A 160 -5.01 -3.77 -13.18
CA ARG A 160 -4.33 -3.25 -14.38
C ARG A 160 -3.96 -1.79 -14.18
N LEU A 161 -2.73 -1.44 -14.51
CA LEU A 161 -2.24 -0.06 -14.43
C LEU A 161 -1.17 0.21 -15.48
N LEU A 162 -0.91 1.49 -15.70
CA LEU A 162 0.26 1.92 -16.46
C LEU A 162 1.50 1.78 -15.57
N ILE A 163 2.54 1.17 -16.11
CA ILE A 163 3.85 1.09 -15.47
C ILE A 163 4.75 2.11 -16.16
N PRO A 164 5.07 3.23 -15.51
CA PRO A 164 5.96 4.24 -16.05
C PRO A 164 7.38 3.69 -16.28
N SER A 165 8.15 4.32 -17.16
CA SER A 165 9.57 4.04 -17.26
C SER A 165 10.27 4.33 -15.93
N GLU A 166 11.42 3.69 -15.65
CA GLU A 166 12.18 3.93 -14.41
C GLU A 166 12.56 5.41 -14.26
N ILE A 167 12.95 6.05 -15.37
CA ILE A 167 13.28 7.48 -15.38
C ILE A 167 12.08 8.33 -14.95
N ALA A 168 10.87 8.02 -15.48
CA ALA A 168 9.66 8.75 -15.12
C ALA A 168 9.27 8.53 -13.64
N LEU A 169 9.43 7.31 -13.12
CA LEU A 169 9.20 7.01 -11.71
C LEU A 169 10.16 7.78 -10.79
N GLU A 170 11.45 7.82 -11.14
CA GLU A 170 12.44 8.56 -10.37
C GLU A 170 12.20 10.07 -10.40
N GLN A 171 11.84 10.62 -11.56
CA GLN A 171 11.51 12.04 -11.69
C GLN A 171 10.27 12.40 -10.86
N PHE A 172 9.21 11.58 -10.95
CA PHE A 172 8.02 11.76 -10.14
C PHE A 172 8.35 11.67 -8.64
N HIS A 173 9.10 10.64 -8.24
CA HIS A 173 9.50 10.45 -6.85
C HIS A 173 10.24 11.68 -6.30
N ARG A 174 11.23 12.22 -7.02
CA ARG A 174 11.97 13.44 -6.62
C ARG A 174 11.05 14.64 -6.40
N VAL A 175 10.03 14.80 -7.24
CA VAL A 175 9.09 15.93 -7.13
C VAL A 175 8.22 15.80 -5.87
N VAL A 176 7.73 14.58 -5.57
CA VAL A 176 6.75 14.38 -4.49
C VAL A 176 7.36 14.01 -3.14
N GLU A 177 8.58 13.50 -3.12
CA GLU A 177 9.26 13.01 -1.91
C GLU A 177 9.28 14.06 -0.80
N GLY A 178 9.61 15.32 -1.13
CA GLY A 178 9.63 16.42 -0.15
C GLY A 178 8.28 16.68 0.48
N LEU A 179 7.18 16.54 -0.29
CA LEU A 179 5.82 16.69 0.21
C LEU A 179 5.45 15.54 1.16
N PHE A 180 5.74 14.30 0.78
CA PHE A 180 5.47 13.14 1.61
C PHE A 180 6.32 13.15 2.88
N LYS A 181 7.59 13.54 2.82
CA LYS A 181 8.44 13.75 4.02
C LYS A 181 7.85 14.78 4.96
N LYS A 182 7.30 15.88 4.44
CA LYS A 182 6.65 16.89 5.27
C LYS A 182 5.39 16.35 5.96
N ILE A 183 4.59 15.53 5.27
CA ILE A 183 3.42 14.87 5.87
C ILE A 183 3.87 13.93 7.00
N GLU A 184 4.92 13.16 6.79
CA GLU A 184 5.48 12.24 7.80
C GLU A 184 6.00 13.00 9.02
N LEU A 185 6.75 14.09 8.83
CA LEU A 185 7.24 14.95 9.93
C LEU A 185 6.09 15.59 10.73
N ASN A 186 5.07 16.11 10.05
CA ASN A 186 3.91 16.68 10.72
C ASN A 186 3.17 15.65 11.58
N LEU A 187 3.16 14.37 11.16
CA LEU A 187 2.59 13.28 11.97
C LEU A 187 3.35 13.11 13.29
N HIS A 188 4.68 13.16 13.25
CA HIS A 188 5.51 13.08 14.45
C HIS A 188 5.28 14.28 15.39
N GLU A 189 5.26 15.50 14.84
CA GLU A 189 5.04 16.72 15.62
C GLU A 189 3.67 16.71 16.31
N SER A 190 2.61 16.35 15.58
CA SER A 190 1.24 16.29 16.14
C SER A 190 1.11 15.32 17.31
N ARG A 191 1.87 14.21 17.29
CA ARG A 191 1.88 13.21 18.37
C ARG A 191 2.70 13.64 19.59
N THR A 192 3.70 14.49 19.38
CA THR A 192 4.53 15.02 20.48
C THR A 192 3.79 16.09 21.29
N LEU A 193 2.80 16.73 20.65
CA LEU A 193 2.00 17.81 21.24
C LEU A 193 0.69 17.32 21.90
N SER A 194 0.30 16.07 21.70
CA SER A 194 -0.88 15.41 22.29
C SER A 194 -0.53 14.54 23.49
#